data_f563e73b6b7221235f02ffa2b4eee0a2
#
_entry.id   f563e73b6b7221235f02ffa2b4eee0a2
#
_cell.length_a   1.000
_cell.length_b   1.000
_cell.length_c   1.000
_cell.angle_alpha   90.00
_cell.angle_beta   90.00
_cell.angle_gamma   90.00
#
_symmetry.space_group_name_H-M   'P 1'
#
loop_
_entity.id
_entity.type
_entity.pdbx_description
1 polymer ?
#
loop_
_entity_poly.entity_id
_entity_poly.type
_entity_poly.pdbx_seq_one_letter_code
_entity_poly.pdbx_strand_id
1 'polypeptide(L)'
;DILLNNAGTYGPLGAPEGMVYQSLASMDYAIWREILEINLLAPFRITVALAPNVRAGQRHVVVMMTSDLGSISNNTLGGSHAYRTSKAGLNMLTKGIANEWRDLIVISMAPGWCQTDLGGATAPIDPVDSVREQQRVFDSLTAEHSGLCLDRFGEPVAW
;
A
#
# COMPACT_ATOMS: atom_id res chain seq x y z
N ASP A 1 -14.98 -3.24 11.61
CA ASP A 1 -15.49 -3.40 10.25
C ASP A 1 -14.36 -3.40 9.21
N ILE A 2 -13.87 -2.24 8.77
CA ILE A 2 -12.73 -2.14 7.85
C ILE A 2 -11.68 -1.24 8.48
N LEU A 3 -10.44 -1.71 8.58
CA LEU A 3 -9.28 -0.90 8.88
C LEU A 3 -8.56 -0.59 7.56
N LEU A 4 -8.51 0.69 7.19
CA LEU A 4 -7.79 1.15 6.01
C LEU A 4 -6.49 1.86 6.42
N ASN A 5 -5.35 1.21 6.25
CA ASN A 5 -4.03 1.80 6.43
C ASN A 5 -3.66 2.61 5.19
N ASN A 6 -4.19 3.83 5.11
CA ASN A 6 -4.04 4.70 3.93
C ASN A 6 -2.84 5.64 4.00
N ALA A 7 -2.38 6.01 5.20
CA ALA A 7 -1.27 6.94 5.35
C ALA A 7 0.00 6.44 4.63
N GLY A 8 0.65 7.33 3.90
CA GLY A 8 1.87 7.01 3.18
C GLY A 8 2.61 8.24 2.70
N THR A 9 3.89 8.10 2.47
CA THR A 9 4.76 9.18 1.97
C THR A 9 5.71 8.65 0.90
N TYR A 10 6.10 9.53 -0.01
CA TYR A 10 7.17 9.30 -0.99
C TYR A 10 8.48 9.99 -0.58
N GLY A 11 8.43 10.77 0.50
CA GLY A 11 9.51 11.61 1.02
C GLY A 11 9.08 13.09 1.04
N PRO A 12 10.03 14.02 1.23
CA PRO A 12 9.75 15.46 1.32
C PRO A 12 9.13 16.06 0.05
N LEU A 13 9.39 15.45 -1.09
CA LEU A 13 8.79 15.77 -2.38
C LEU A 13 8.01 14.57 -2.88
N GLY A 14 6.88 14.82 -3.55
CA GLY A 14 6.12 13.79 -4.24
C GLY A 14 6.84 13.22 -5.47
N ALA A 15 6.23 12.23 -6.11
CA ALA A 15 6.72 11.71 -7.39
C ALA A 15 6.37 12.68 -8.54
N PRO A 16 7.24 12.84 -9.57
CA PRO A 16 8.55 12.17 -9.71
C PRO A 16 9.73 12.89 -9.03
N GLU A 17 9.54 14.12 -8.55
CA GLU A 17 10.63 14.99 -8.04
C GLU A 17 11.39 14.35 -6.87
N GLY A 18 10.70 13.62 -6.01
CA GLY A 18 11.27 12.91 -4.86
C GLY A 18 12.21 11.77 -5.23
N MET A 19 12.30 11.37 -6.50
CA MET A 19 13.28 10.37 -6.95
C MET A 19 14.73 10.79 -6.70
N VAL A 20 15.01 12.10 -6.62
CA VAL A 20 16.35 12.60 -6.32
C VAL A 20 16.91 12.08 -4.98
N TYR A 21 16.05 11.82 -4.01
CA TYR A 21 16.45 11.27 -2.69
C TYR A 21 16.52 9.74 -2.65
N GLN A 22 16.15 9.04 -3.73
CA GLN A 22 15.91 7.61 -3.76
C GLN A 22 16.62 6.90 -4.92
N SER A 23 17.60 7.55 -5.54
CA SER A 23 18.38 6.98 -6.64
C SER A 23 19.69 6.36 -6.12
N LEU A 24 20.31 5.49 -6.93
CA LEU A 24 21.62 4.91 -6.60
C LEU A 24 22.72 5.98 -6.49
N ALA A 25 22.56 7.10 -7.20
CA ALA A 25 23.54 8.20 -7.21
C ALA A 25 23.39 9.16 -6.01
N SER A 26 22.19 9.24 -5.41
CA SER A 26 21.88 10.28 -4.42
C SER A 26 20.88 9.78 -3.37
N MET A 27 21.16 8.64 -2.76
CA MET A 27 20.30 8.08 -1.71
C MET A 27 20.45 8.85 -0.39
N ASP A 28 19.32 9.35 0.14
CA ASP A 28 19.22 9.87 1.50
C ASP A 28 18.67 8.79 2.45
N TYR A 29 19.54 8.28 3.31
CA TYR A 29 19.17 7.21 4.25
C TYR A 29 18.31 7.69 5.41
N ALA A 30 18.27 8.98 5.74
CA ALA A 30 17.39 9.51 6.77
C ALA A 30 15.96 9.54 6.22
N ILE A 31 15.76 10.03 5.00
CA ILE A 31 14.48 9.99 4.28
C ILE A 31 14.02 8.53 4.08
N TRP A 32 14.92 7.61 3.74
CA TRP A 32 14.56 6.20 3.60
C TRP A 32 14.02 5.60 4.91
N ARG A 33 14.66 5.89 6.05
CA ARG A 33 14.17 5.42 7.36
C ARG A 33 12.78 5.98 7.69
N GLU A 34 12.53 7.26 7.39
CA GLU A 34 11.23 7.89 7.58
C GLU A 34 10.15 7.23 6.70
N ILE A 35 10.46 6.98 5.43
CA ILE A 35 9.57 6.27 4.50
C ILE A 35 9.22 4.86 5.03
N LEU A 36 10.21 4.13 5.55
CA LEU A 36 9.96 2.79 6.15
C LEU A 36 9.11 2.89 7.42
N GLU A 37 9.36 3.88 8.28
CA GLU A 37 8.55 4.06 9.49
C GLU A 37 7.09 4.34 9.16
N ILE A 38 6.82 5.24 8.21
CA ILE A 38 5.45 5.65 7.84
C ILE A 38 4.75 4.58 6.99
N ASN A 39 5.42 4.05 5.97
CA ASN A 39 4.76 3.19 4.97
C ASN A 39 4.71 1.71 5.38
N LEU A 40 5.54 1.27 6.32
CA LEU A 40 5.72 -0.14 6.66
C LEU A 40 5.47 -0.43 8.14
N LEU A 41 6.21 0.23 9.03
CA LEU A 41 6.15 -0.08 10.46
C LEU A 41 4.87 0.44 11.12
N ALA A 42 4.44 1.65 10.77
CA ALA A 42 3.21 2.23 11.32
C ALA A 42 1.96 1.42 10.92
N PRO A 43 1.72 1.04 9.66
CA PRO A 43 0.61 0.17 9.29
C PRO A 43 0.59 -1.16 10.04
N PHE A 44 1.76 -1.77 10.25
CA PHE A 44 1.85 -3.01 11.04
C PHE A 44 1.43 -2.78 12.48
N ARG A 45 1.99 -1.76 13.15
CA ARG A 45 1.66 -1.42 14.56
C ARG A 45 0.17 -1.11 14.72
N ILE A 46 -0.40 -0.31 13.81
CA ILE A 46 -1.82 0.07 13.83
C ILE A 46 -2.69 -1.18 13.64
N THR A 47 -2.34 -2.04 12.70
CA THR A 47 -3.09 -3.28 12.44
C THR A 47 -3.09 -4.20 13.65
N VAL A 48 -1.94 -4.41 14.30
CA VAL A 48 -1.87 -5.23 15.51
C VAL A 48 -2.68 -4.62 16.64
N ALA A 49 -2.57 -3.30 16.86
CA ALA A 49 -3.27 -2.60 17.94
C ALA A 49 -4.79 -2.61 17.76
N LEU A 50 -5.27 -2.46 16.51
CA LEU A 50 -6.70 -2.37 16.20
C LEU A 50 -7.34 -3.70 15.78
N ALA A 51 -6.59 -4.79 15.70
CA ALA A 51 -7.14 -6.10 15.34
C ALA A 51 -8.35 -6.52 16.20
N PRO A 52 -8.37 -6.31 17.54
CA PRO A 52 -9.56 -6.60 18.32
C PRO A 52 -10.80 -5.78 17.91
N ASN A 53 -10.60 -4.52 17.53
CA ASN A 53 -11.68 -3.65 17.04
C ASN A 53 -12.22 -4.11 15.68
N VAL A 54 -11.33 -4.53 14.78
CA VAL A 54 -11.72 -5.08 13.46
C VAL A 54 -12.55 -6.35 13.65
N ARG A 55 -12.12 -7.24 14.56
CA ARG A 55 -12.80 -8.49 14.90
C ARG A 55 -14.16 -8.27 15.59
N ALA A 56 -14.32 -7.18 16.34
CA ALA A 56 -15.60 -6.82 16.96
C ALA A 56 -16.62 -6.29 15.94
N GLY A 57 -16.21 -5.96 14.72
CA GLY A 57 -17.10 -5.51 13.66
C GLY A 57 -17.76 -6.66 12.91
N GLN A 58 -18.32 -6.37 11.74
CA GLN A 58 -19.04 -7.36 10.92
C GLN A 58 -18.23 -7.84 9.70
N ARG A 59 -17.32 -7.02 9.19
CA ARG A 59 -16.65 -7.28 7.90
C ARG A 59 -15.27 -7.92 8.06
N HIS A 60 -14.60 -7.68 9.16
CA HIS A 60 -13.28 -8.25 9.49
C HIS A 60 -12.19 -8.00 8.42
N VAL A 61 -12.15 -6.79 7.85
CA VAL A 61 -11.26 -6.45 6.73
C VAL A 61 -10.13 -5.52 7.18
N VAL A 62 -8.92 -5.83 6.74
CA VAL A 62 -7.74 -4.96 6.84
C VAL A 62 -7.21 -4.70 5.43
N VAL A 63 -7.09 -3.43 5.07
CA VAL A 63 -6.54 -2.98 3.79
C VAL A 63 -5.22 -2.26 4.03
N MET A 64 -4.16 -2.72 3.39
CA MET A 64 -2.84 -2.10 3.35
C MET A 64 -2.70 -1.33 2.03
N MET A 65 -2.70 0.01 2.06
CA MET A 65 -2.54 0.81 0.86
C MET A 65 -1.12 0.70 0.34
N THR A 66 -0.93 -0.09 -0.71
CA THR A 66 0.34 -0.34 -1.37
C THR A 66 0.49 0.51 -2.65
N SER A 67 1.18 0.00 -3.64
CA SER A 67 1.42 0.62 -4.95
C SER A 67 1.89 -0.47 -5.93
N ASP A 68 1.65 -0.26 -7.23
CA ASP A 68 2.28 -1.05 -8.31
C ASP A 68 3.81 -1.05 -8.20
N LEU A 69 4.38 0.04 -7.65
CA LEU A 69 5.81 0.15 -7.38
C LEU A 69 6.30 -0.82 -6.29
N GLY A 70 5.40 -1.42 -5.50
CA GLY A 70 5.72 -2.49 -4.55
C GLY A 70 5.84 -3.88 -5.16
N SER A 71 5.47 -4.05 -6.42
CA SER A 71 5.63 -5.31 -7.14
C SER A 71 7.09 -5.53 -7.53
N ILE A 72 7.68 -6.64 -7.09
CA ILE A 72 9.03 -7.06 -7.47
C ILE A 72 9.02 -7.56 -8.91
N SER A 73 8.02 -8.37 -9.27
CA SER A 73 7.89 -8.97 -10.60
C SER A 73 7.71 -7.92 -11.70
N ASN A 74 6.98 -6.84 -11.42
CA ASN A 74 6.71 -5.77 -12.40
C ASN A 74 7.78 -4.67 -12.41
N ASN A 75 8.84 -4.78 -11.59
CA ASN A 75 9.89 -3.77 -11.50
C ASN A 75 10.89 -3.89 -12.66
N THR A 76 10.58 -3.29 -13.79
CA THR A 76 11.43 -3.25 -14.99
C THR A 76 12.27 -1.96 -15.10
N LEU A 77 11.94 -0.92 -14.34
CA LEU A 77 12.54 0.41 -14.47
C LEU A 77 13.55 0.75 -13.37
N GLY A 78 13.46 0.11 -12.22
CA GLY A 78 14.25 0.51 -11.04
C GLY A 78 13.83 1.88 -10.48
N GLY A 79 14.75 2.58 -9.80
CA GLY A 79 14.49 3.88 -9.16
C GLY A 79 13.56 3.79 -7.95
N SER A 80 13.31 4.92 -7.30
CA SER A 80 12.40 5.02 -6.15
C SER A 80 12.66 3.96 -5.06
N HIS A 81 13.94 3.63 -4.81
CA HIS A 81 14.32 2.45 -4.03
C HIS A 81 13.72 2.46 -2.62
N ALA A 82 13.68 3.61 -1.96
CA ALA A 82 13.12 3.73 -0.62
C ALA A 82 11.61 3.47 -0.61
N TYR A 83 10.88 4.06 -1.56
CA TYR A 83 9.45 3.86 -1.67
C TYR A 83 9.09 2.43 -2.08
N ARG A 84 9.75 1.90 -3.14
CA ARG A 84 9.52 0.53 -3.61
C ARG A 84 9.73 -0.50 -2.51
N THR A 85 10.85 -0.38 -1.77
CA THR A 85 11.16 -1.33 -0.67
C THR A 85 10.14 -1.23 0.46
N SER A 86 9.64 -0.04 0.77
CA SER A 86 8.59 0.13 1.78
C SER A 86 7.28 -0.56 1.38
N LYS A 87 6.88 -0.43 0.10
CA LYS A 87 5.63 -1.03 -0.40
C LYS A 87 5.77 -2.54 -0.66
N ALA A 88 6.95 -3.03 -1.10
CA ALA A 88 7.24 -4.46 -1.17
C ALA A 88 7.24 -5.11 0.24
N GLY A 89 7.82 -4.43 1.23
CA GLY A 89 7.75 -4.86 2.63
C GLY A 89 6.32 -4.91 3.15
N LEU A 90 5.49 -3.91 2.82
CA LEU A 90 4.08 -3.88 3.19
C LEU A 90 3.30 -5.04 2.56
N ASN A 91 3.59 -5.37 1.29
CA ASN A 91 3.04 -6.53 0.61
C ASN A 91 3.41 -7.84 1.32
N MET A 92 4.66 -7.98 1.76
CA MET A 92 5.11 -9.13 2.55
C MET A 92 4.36 -9.22 3.88
N LEU A 93 4.19 -8.11 4.61
CA LEU A 93 3.42 -8.08 5.86
C LEU A 93 1.96 -8.46 5.63
N THR A 94 1.32 -7.97 4.56
CA THR A 94 -0.03 -8.36 4.17
C THR A 94 -0.17 -9.87 4.06
N LYS A 95 0.74 -10.49 3.31
CA LYS A 95 0.75 -11.95 3.12
C LYS A 95 1.00 -12.70 4.42
N GLY A 96 1.93 -12.24 5.26
CA GLY A 96 2.24 -12.83 6.56
C GLY A 96 1.04 -12.78 7.50
N ILE A 97 0.44 -11.61 7.68
CA ILE A 97 -0.73 -11.41 8.56
C ILE A 97 -1.92 -12.24 8.08
N ALA A 98 -2.20 -12.27 6.78
CA ALA A 98 -3.27 -13.10 6.20
C ALA A 98 -3.07 -14.60 6.47
N ASN A 99 -1.83 -15.07 6.49
CA ASN A 99 -1.52 -16.46 6.81
C ASN A 99 -1.67 -16.79 8.30
N GLU A 100 -1.38 -15.84 9.18
CA GLU A 100 -1.47 -16.01 10.64
C GLU A 100 -2.89 -15.76 11.16
N TRP A 101 -3.59 -14.77 10.63
CA TRP A 101 -4.93 -14.35 11.07
C TRP A 101 -6.00 -14.75 10.05
N ARG A 102 -6.37 -16.04 10.07
CA ARG A 102 -7.34 -16.62 9.14
C ARG A 102 -8.78 -16.13 9.33
N ASP A 103 -9.05 -15.48 10.44
CA ASP A 103 -10.32 -14.87 10.81
C ASP A 103 -10.51 -13.45 10.24
N LEU A 104 -9.45 -12.88 9.64
CA LEU A 104 -9.47 -11.59 8.98
C LEU A 104 -9.23 -11.71 7.48
N ILE A 105 -9.85 -10.83 6.72
CA ILE A 105 -9.53 -10.61 5.30
C ILE A 105 -8.48 -9.51 5.24
N VAL A 106 -7.25 -9.84 4.87
CA VAL A 106 -6.13 -8.89 4.82
C VAL A 106 -5.61 -8.78 3.40
N ILE A 107 -5.72 -7.62 2.78
CA ILE A 107 -5.29 -7.37 1.40
C ILE A 107 -4.31 -6.21 1.29
N SER A 108 -3.48 -6.22 0.26
CA SER A 108 -2.82 -5.03 -0.27
C SER A 108 -3.67 -4.43 -1.39
N MET A 109 -3.84 -3.09 -1.40
CA MET A 109 -4.56 -2.37 -2.44
C MET A 109 -3.63 -1.41 -3.16
N ALA A 110 -3.45 -1.57 -4.46
CA ALA A 110 -2.73 -0.65 -5.34
C ALA A 110 -3.73 0.31 -6.01
N PRO A 111 -3.80 1.59 -5.59
CA PRO A 111 -4.82 2.53 -6.06
C PRO A 111 -4.55 3.07 -7.47
N GLY A 112 -3.38 2.74 -8.05
CA GLY A 112 -2.84 3.37 -9.24
C GLY A 112 -2.15 4.70 -8.95
N TRP A 113 -1.63 5.36 -9.99
CA TRP A 113 -0.93 6.65 -9.86
C TRP A 113 -1.94 7.80 -9.92
N CYS A 114 -2.31 8.32 -8.75
CA CYS A 114 -3.36 9.32 -8.56
C CYS A 114 -2.80 10.74 -8.42
N GLN A 115 -3.56 11.74 -8.88
CA GLN A 115 -3.26 13.17 -8.76
C GLN A 115 -3.47 13.65 -7.32
N THR A 116 -2.47 13.43 -6.48
CA THR A 116 -2.39 13.84 -5.07
C THR A 116 -1.06 14.53 -4.81
N ASP A 117 -0.85 15.09 -3.64
CA ASP A 117 0.45 15.65 -3.26
C ASP A 117 1.59 14.62 -3.37
N LEU A 118 1.30 13.34 -3.10
CA LEU A 118 2.26 12.25 -3.26
C LEU A 118 2.50 11.92 -4.73
N GLY A 119 1.46 11.84 -5.55
CA GLY A 119 1.55 11.40 -6.94
C GLY A 119 1.95 12.50 -7.93
N GLY A 120 1.79 13.76 -7.53
CA GLY A 120 2.06 14.91 -8.37
C GLY A 120 0.96 15.22 -9.39
N ALA A 121 1.04 16.42 -9.98
CA ALA A 121 0.01 16.93 -10.91
C ALA A 121 -0.03 16.20 -12.27
N THR A 122 1.03 15.46 -12.61
CA THR A 122 1.12 14.72 -13.89
C THR A 122 0.56 13.31 -13.82
N ALA A 123 0.14 12.87 -12.64
CA ALA A 123 -0.49 11.55 -12.48
C ALA A 123 -1.78 11.45 -13.32
N PRO A 124 -2.06 10.30 -13.95
CA PRO A 124 -3.16 10.20 -14.91
C PRO A 124 -4.53 9.95 -14.28
N ILE A 125 -4.60 9.63 -12.97
CA ILE A 125 -5.83 9.15 -12.35
C ILE A 125 -6.38 10.21 -11.39
N ASP A 126 -7.66 10.56 -11.57
CA ASP A 126 -8.39 11.34 -10.58
C ASP A 126 -8.55 10.52 -9.28
N PRO A 127 -8.14 11.05 -8.11
CA PRO A 127 -8.25 10.32 -6.85
C PRO A 127 -9.71 9.95 -6.49
N VAL A 128 -10.69 10.75 -6.89
CA VAL A 128 -12.12 10.45 -6.65
C VAL A 128 -12.55 9.19 -7.43
N ASP A 129 -12.11 9.07 -8.68
CA ASP A 129 -12.41 7.90 -9.50
C ASP A 129 -11.73 6.64 -8.94
N SER A 130 -10.44 6.75 -8.57
CA SER A 130 -9.73 5.64 -7.93
C SER A 130 -10.42 5.18 -6.64
N VAL A 131 -10.83 6.10 -5.77
CA VAL A 131 -11.54 5.75 -4.53
C VAL A 131 -12.88 5.08 -4.81
N ARG A 132 -13.64 5.56 -5.80
CA ARG A 132 -14.92 4.95 -6.20
C ARG A 132 -14.74 3.49 -6.68
N GLU A 133 -13.70 3.23 -7.44
CA GLU A 133 -13.35 1.88 -7.91
C GLU A 133 -12.94 0.98 -6.73
N GLN A 134 -12.05 1.46 -5.85
CA GLN A 134 -11.63 0.75 -4.65
C GLN A 134 -12.83 0.40 -3.73
N GLN A 135 -13.78 1.31 -3.55
CA GLN A 135 -14.97 1.03 -2.73
C GLN A 135 -15.75 -0.18 -3.25
N ARG A 136 -15.91 -0.31 -4.57
CA ARG A 136 -16.56 -1.49 -5.16
C ARG A 136 -15.81 -2.78 -4.87
N VAL A 137 -14.47 -2.73 -4.91
CA VAL A 137 -13.63 -3.86 -4.54
C VAL A 137 -13.83 -4.20 -3.06
N PHE A 138 -13.76 -3.20 -2.17
CA PHE A 138 -13.95 -3.43 -0.74
C PHE A 138 -15.31 -4.06 -0.43
N ASP A 139 -16.36 -3.68 -1.15
CA ASP A 139 -17.70 -4.23 -0.97
C ASP A 139 -17.82 -5.70 -1.43
N SER A 140 -16.96 -6.15 -2.33
CA SER A 140 -16.96 -7.51 -2.88
C SER A 140 -15.98 -8.48 -2.19
N LEU A 141 -15.15 -8.00 -1.23
CA LEU A 141 -14.13 -8.82 -0.60
C LEU A 141 -14.71 -10.04 0.14
N THR A 142 -14.07 -11.17 -0.08
CA THR A 142 -14.33 -12.46 0.58
C THR A 142 -13.04 -13.02 1.16
N ALA A 143 -13.13 -14.12 1.92
CA ALA A 143 -11.95 -14.79 2.48
C ALA A 143 -10.93 -15.25 1.41
N GLU A 144 -11.39 -15.50 0.17
CA GLU A 144 -10.52 -15.92 -0.94
C GLU A 144 -9.54 -14.81 -1.37
N HIS A 145 -9.89 -13.56 -1.12
CA HIS A 145 -9.02 -12.41 -1.42
C HIS A 145 -7.93 -12.20 -0.37
N SER A 146 -8.05 -12.85 0.80
CA SER A 146 -7.07 -12.65 1.88
C SER A 146 -5.66 -13.08 1.47
N GLY A 147 -4.69 -12.19 1.65
CA GLY A 147 -3.31 -12.40 1.24
C GLY A 147 -3.05 -12.14 -0.25
N LEU A 148 -3.93 -11.41 -0.94
CA LEU A 148 -3.70 -10.94 -2.31
C LEU A 148 -3.28 -9.46 -2.32
N CYS A 149 -2.55 -9.09 -3.38
CA CYS A 149 -2.40 -7.71 -3.82
C CYS A 149 -3.37 -7.48 -4.97
N LEU A 150 -4.25 -6.49 -4.81
CA LEU A 150 -5.27 -6.16 -5.80
C LEU A 150 -5.07 -4.73 -6.30
N ASP A 151 -5.38 -4.49 -7.56
CA ASP A 151 -5.51 -3.13 -8.08
C ASP A 151 -6.88 -2.53 -7.73
N ARG A 152 -7.11 -1.27 -8.11
CA ARG A 152 -8.36 -0.56 -7.85
C ARG A 152 -9.60 -1.18 -8.52
N PHE A 153 -9.43 -2.09 -9.48
CA PHE A 153 -10.51 -2.81 -10.13
C PHE A 153 -10.75 -4.20 -9.53
N GLY A 154 -9.89 -4.64 -8.60
CA GLY A 154 -9.94 -5.95 -7.97
C GLY A 154 -9.14 -7.03 -8.72
N GLU A 155 -8.36 -6.63 -9.73
CA GLU A 155 -7.51 -7.55 -10.45
C GLU A 155 -6.22 -7.83 -9.66
N PRO A 156 -5.72 -9.07 -9.64
CA PRO A 156 -4.50 -9.42 -8.93
C PRO A 156 -3.27 -8.72 -9.51
N VAL A 157 -2.49 -8.09 -8.63
CA VAL A 157 -1.17 -7.53 -8.94
C VAL A 157 -0.11 -8.54 -8.52
N ALA A 158 0.84 -8.84 -9.40
CA ALA A 158 1.96 -9.73 -9.08
C ALA A 158 2.83 -9.12 -7.96
N TRP A 159 3.34 -10.00 -7.07
CA TRP A 159 4.21 -9.61 -5.97
C TRP A 159 5.57 -9.06 -6.42
#